data_2223f01acf832bf2eec4fc6de5bd521e
#
_entry.id   2223f01acf832bf2eec4fc6de5bd521e
#
_cell.length_a   1.000
_cell.length_b   1.000
_cell.length_c   1.000
_cell.angle_alpha   90.00
_cell.angle_beta   90.00
_cell.angle_gamma   90.00
#
_symmetry.space_group_name_H-M   'P 1'
#
loop_
_entity.id
_entity.type
_entity.pdbx_description
1 polymer ?
#
loop_
_entity_poly.entity_id
_entity_poly.type
_entity_poly.pdbx_seq_one_letter_code
_entity_poly.pdbx_strand_id
1 'polypeptide(L)'
;MILDIYKDAFEYSAKDWKALIILGVICLFSFLIIPAFLIAGYGYRVENTAVHGIINGNDPLPEFDDIFEMFIEGVKVFLVQIAYLLVPMILFILVVAIAGSIDGSVGGAVFIIGGLITFVVGIIACLMAQIGICHMAYNDGAFSKAFAISEIREVLNDIGWLKCLTTYAGLIIITLILSCAVTAIIGIIFTVLGITGGMLGANAGGIFVLGTFINSLVTMFIVGPYLSIFNTRSIGLLYTMQI
;
A
#
# COMPACT_ATOMS: atom_id res chain seq x y z
N MET A 1 11.08 17.73 -6.26
CA MET A 1 11.52 16.34 -6.46
C MET A 1 10.56 15.34 -5.80
N ILE A 2 10.35 15.26 -4.46
CA ILE A 2 9.34 14.33 -3.87
C ILE A 2 7.92 14.67 -4.33
N LEU A 3 7.55 15.95 -4.39
CA LEU A 3 6.25 16.38 -4.89
C LEU A 3 6.03 16.04 -6.37
N ASP A 4 7.09 16.01 -7.16
CA ASP A 4 7.01 15.64 -8.56
C ASP A 4 6.72 14.15 -8.74
N ILE A 5 7.26 13.30 -7.84
CA ILE A 5 6.93 11.88 -7.77
C ILE A 5 5.42 11.69 -7.49
N TYR A 6 4.88 12.39 -6.50
CA TYR A 6 3.45 12.27 -6.19
C TYR A 6 2.58 12.78 -7.34
N LYS A 7 2.98 13.90 -7.97
CA LYS A 7 2.26 14.43 -9.12
C LYS A 7 2.24 13.44 -10.29
N ASP A 8 3.41 12.90 -10.66
CA ASP A 8 3.52 11.86 -11.68
C ASP A 8 2.61 10.66 -11.36
N ALA A 9 2.71 10.14 -10.14
CA ALA A 9 1.94 8.99 -9.71
C ALA A 9 0.41 9.26 -9.73
N PHE A 10 -0.04 10.47 -9.37
CA PHE A 10 -1.45 10.86 -9.48
C PHE A 10 -1.93 10.87 -10.94
N GLU A 11 -1.16 11.50 -11.82
CA GLU A 11 -1.49 11.57 -13.24
C GLU A 11 -1.44 10.18 -13.90
N TYR A 12 -0.44 9.38 -13.56
CA TYR A 12 -0.28 8.02 -14.03
C TYR A 12 -1.45 7.12 -13.62
N SER A 13 -1.87 7.20 -12.35
CA SER A 13 -2.97 6.37 -11.82
C SER A 13 -4.32 6.67 -12.48
N ALA A 14 -4.52 7.87 -13.02
CA ALA A 14 -5.74 8.28 -13.72
C ALA A 14 -5.69 8.04 -15.24
N LYS A 15 -4.56 7.55 -15.77
CA LYS A 15 -4.27 7.54 -17.22
C LYS A 15 -5.13 6.54 -17.99
N ASP A 16 -5.48 5.39 -17.38
CA ASP A 16 -6.27 4.34 -18.02
C ASP A 16 -7.42 3.86 -17.13
N TRP A 17 -8.62 4.36 -17.42
CA TRP A 17 -9.85 3.97 -16.73
C TRP A 17 -10.22 2.49 -16.96
N LYS A 18 -9.82 1.89 -18.08
CA LYS A 18 -10.07 0.48 -18.36
C LYS A 18 -9.26 -0.39 -17.40
N ALA A 19 -7.98 -0.06 -17.21
CA ALA A 19 -7.11 -0.75 -16.24
C ALA A 19 -7.66 -0.62 -14.81
N LEU A 20 -8.11 0.58 -14.42
CA LEU A 20 -8.73 0.82 -13.10
C LEU A 20 -10.00 -0.03 -12.89
N ILE A 21 -10.87 -0.12 -13.89
CA ILE A 21 -12.11 -0.92 -13.80
C ILE A 21 -11.77 -2.40 -13.68
N ILE A 22 -10.84 -2.92 -14.48
CA ILE A 22 -10.42 -4.33 -14.40
C ILE A 22 -9.85 -4.62 -13.00
N LEU A 23 -8.94 -3.76 -12.52
CA LEU A 23 -8.37 -3.91 -11.18
C LEU A 23 -9.44 -3.81 -10.09
N GLY A 24 -10.44 -2.92 -10.26
CA GLY A 24 -11.58 -2.80 -9.37
C GLY A 24 -12.44 -4.06 -9.31
N VAL A 25 -12.68 -4.72 -10.46
CA VAL A 25 -13.35 -6.04 -10.50
C VAL A 25 -12.54 -7.07 -9.73
N ILE A 26 -11.22 -7.12 -9.93
CA ILE A 26 -10.33 -8.04 -9.21
C ILE A 26 -10.37 -7.74 -7.70
N CYS A 27 -10.37 -6.46 -7.31
CA CYS A 27 -10.47 -6.04 -5.91
C CYS A 27 -11.76 -6.50 -5.22
N LEU A 28 -12.90 -6.53 -5.93
CA LEU A 28 -14.16 -7.09 -5.38
C LEU A 28 -14.02 -8.54 -4.91
N PHE A 29 -13.18 -9.30 -5.57
CA PHE A 29 -12.95 -10.71 -5.26
C PHE A 29 -11.66 -10.93 -4.43
N SER A 30 -11.06 -9.85 -3.90
CA SER A 30 -9.80 -9.92 -3.14
C SER A 30 -9.90 -10.72 -1.83
N PHE A 31 -11.11 -11.01 -1.35
CA PHE A 31 -11.33 -11.97 -0.26
C PHE A 31 -10.97 -13.43 -0.67
N LEU A 32 -10.83 -13.69 -1.96
CA LEU A 32 -10.25 -14.91 -2.48
C LEU A 32 -8.74 -14.74 -2.62
N ILE A 33 -8.00 -15.83 -2.41
CA ILE A 33 -6.52 -15.81 -2.41
C ILE A 33 -5.97 -15.40 -3.79
N ILE A 34 -6.52 -15.98 -4.87
CA ILE A 34 -6.02 -15.75 -6.24
C ILE A 34 -6.12 -14.28 -6.67
N PRO A 35 -7.29 -13.61 -6.56
CA PRO A 35 -7.38 -12.18 -6.91
C PRO A 35 -6.48 -11.28 -6.07
N ALA A 36 -6.26 -11.60 -4.78
CA ALA A 36 -5.34 -10.84 -3.94
C ALA A 36 -3.90 -10.85 -4.49
N PHE A 37 -3.43 -12.00 -4.96
CA PHE A 37 -2.11 -12.10 -5.61
C PHE A 37 -2.09 -11.41 -6.97
N LEU A 38 -3.16 -11.41 -7.74
CA LEU A 38 -3.23 -10.67 -9.00
C LEU A 38 -3.10 -9.16 -8.79
N ILE A 39 -3.71 -8.62 -7.73
CA ILE A 39 -3.56 -7.21 -7.37
C ILE A 39 -2.09 -6.89 -7.03
N ALA A 40 -1.45 -7.74 -6.23
CA ALA A 40 -0.04 -7.57 -5.86
C ALA A 40 0.88 -7.69 -7.08
N GLY A 41 0.60 -8.63 -8.00
CA GLY A 41 1.34 -8.80 -9.25
C GLY A 41 1.18 -7.62 -10.21
N TYR A 42 -0.04 -7.08 -10.34
CA TYR A 42 -0.25 -5.87 -11.11
C TYR A 42 0.52 -4.67 -10.51
N GLY A 43 0.49 -4.52 -9.19
CA GLY A 43 1.30 -3.51 -8.49
C GLY A 43 2.79 -3.67 -8.79
N TYR A 44 3.30 -4.91 -8.78
CA TYR A 44 4.68 -5.21 -9.13
C TYR A 44 5.02 -4.79 -10.57
N ARG A 45 4.13 -5.03 -11.55
CA ARG A 45 4.32 -4.58 -12.93
C ARG A 45 4.36 -3.05 -13.04
N VAL A 46 3.53 -2.34 -12.25
CA VAL A 46 3.60 -0.88 -12.13
C VAL A 46 4.94 -0.43 -11.54
N GLU A 47 5.44 -1.10 -10.49
CA GLU A 47 6.77 -0.83 -9.93
C GLU A 47 7.88 -1.09 -10.94
N ASN A 48 7.81 -2.21 -11.68
CA ASN A 48 8.78 -2.55 -12.73
C ASN A 48 8.83 -1.47 -13.82
N THR A 49 7.67 -0.99 -14.28
CA THR A 49 7.61 0.15 -15.21
C THR A 49 8.22 1.41 -14.59
N ALA A 50 7.98 1.64 -13.31
CA ALA A 50 8.46 2.83 -12.62
C ALA A 50 9.98 2.85 -12.41
N VAL A 51 10.59 1.72 -12.01
CA VAL A 51 12.04 1.64 -11.76
C VAL A 51 12.89 1.77 -13.01
N HIS A 52 12.31 1.53 -14.20
CA HIS A 52 12.93 1.75 -15.48
C HIS A 52 12.47 3.04 -16.17
N GLY A 53 11.51 3.74 -15.58
CA GLY A 53 10.94 4.99 -16.07
C GLY A 53 11.65 6.24 -15.55
N ILE A 54 11.12 7.38 -15.94
CA ILE A 54 11.55 8.70 -15.44
C ILE A 54 10.37 9.46 -14.88
N ILE A 55 10.61 10.35 -13.92
CA ILE A 55 9.58 11.23 -13.36
C ILE A 55 9.01 12.12 -14.48
N ASN A 56 7.69 12.24 -14.55
CA ASN A 56 6.93 12.87 -15.63
C ASN A 56 7.14 12.21 -17.01
N GLY A 57 7.52 10.94 -17.03
CA GLY A 57 7.59 10.12 -18.25
C GLY A 57 6.20 9.82 -18.81
N ASN A 58 6.16 9.40 -20.07
CA ASN A 58 4.90 9.06 -20.73
C ASN A 58 4.66 7.54 -20.78
N ASP A 59 5.09 6.81 -19.72
CA ASP A 59 4.96 5.36 -19.66
C ASP A 59 3.49 4.95 -19.69
N PRO A 60 3.12 3.88 -20.41
CA PRO A 60 1.78 3.30 -20.34
C PRO A 60 1.59 2.51 -19.04
N LEU A 61 0.34 2.31 -18.62
CA LEU A 61 0.05 1.31 -17.60
C LEU A 61 0.32 -0.09 -18.14
N PRO A 62 0.76 -1.03 -17.27
CA PRO A 62 0.92 -2.44 -17.65
C PRO A 62 -0.39 -3.04 -18.15
N GLU A 63 -0.31 -3.91 -19.14
CA GLU A 63 -1.45 -4.66 -19.65
C GLU A 63 -1.80 -5.84 -18.71
N PHE A 64 -3.07 -6.27 -18.74
CA PHE A 64 -3.53 -7.47 -18.04
C PHE A 64 -3.35 -8.71 -18.94
N ASP A 65 -2.13 -8.89 -19.42
CA ASP A 65 -1.70 -10.07 -20.12
C ASP A 65 -1.01 -11.07 -19.17
N ASP A 66 -0.82 -12.29 -19.62
CA ASP A 66 -0.16 -13.35 -18.87
C ASP A 66 -0.54 -13.40 -17.38
N ILE A 67 -1.84 -13.65 -17.12
CA ILE A 67 -2.43 -13.67 -15.78
C ILE A 67 -1.72 -14.65 -14.84
N PHE A 68 -1.19 -15.76 -15.39
CA PHE A 68 -0.47 -16.75 -14.59
C PHE A 68 0.88 -16.19 -14.11
N GLU A 69 1.62 -15.51 -14.97
CA GLU A 69 2.86 -14.85 -14.58
C GLU A 69 2.60 -13.73 -13.58
N MET A 70 1.58 -12.90 -13.82
CA MET A 70 1.15 -11.86 -12.88
C MET A 70 0.79 -12.44 -11.50
N PHE A 71 0.17 -13.62 -11.44
CA PHE A 71 -0.09 -14.32 -10.18
C PHE A 71 1.22 -14.72 -9.49
N ILE A 72 2.20 -15.29 -10.23
CA ILE A 72 3.51 -15.67 -9.67
C ILE A 72 4.27 -14.44 -9.16
N GLU A 73 4.24 -13.33 -9.91
CA GLU A 73 4.80 -12.05 -9.48
C GLU A 73 4.19 -11.58 -8.15
N GLY A 74 2.88 -11.67 -8.02
CA GLY A 74 2.17 -11.34 -6.79
C GLY A 74 2.53 -12.25 -5.61
N VAL A 75 2.72 -13.55 -5.85
CA VAL A 75 3.22 -14.49 -4.83
C VAL A 75 4.63 -14.11 -4.39
N LYS A 76 5.53 -13.74 -5.32
CA LYS A 76 6.88 -13.28 -4.98
C LYS A 76 6.83 -12.04 -4.08
N VAL A 77 6.03 -11.02 -4.45
CA VAL A 77 5.84 -9.80 -3.65
C VAL A 77 5.35 -10.13 -2.24
N PHE A 78 4.35 -10.98 -2.12
CA PHE A 78 3.79 -11.40 -0.83
C PHE A 78 4.82 -12.11 0.03
N LEU A 79 5.62 -13.02 -0.55
CA LEU A 79 6.69 -13.73 0.17
C LEU A 79 7.77 -12.76 0.67
N VAL A 80 8.14 -11.77 -0.13
CA VAL A 80 9.08 -10.73 0.30
C VAL A 80 8.51 -9.94 1.48
N GLN A 81 7.26 -9.48 1.39
CA GLN A 81 6.61 -8.72 2.46
C GLN A 81 6.55 -9.53 3.77
N ILE A 82 6.12 -10.80 3.71
CA ILE A 82 6.07 -11.66 4.89
C ILE A 82 7.48 -11.85 5.48
N ALA A 83 8.48 -12.14 4.65
CA ALA A 83 9.84 -12.38 5.14
C ALA A 83 10.40 -11.19 5.93
N TYR A 84 10.19 -9.96 5.44
CA TYR A 84 10.62 -8.76 6.17
C TYR A 84 9.78 -8.51 7.43
N LEU A 85 8.48 -8.81 7.42
CA LEU A 85 7.60 -8.65 8.57
C LEU A 85 7.83 -9.69 9.68
N LEU A 86 8.46 -10.82 9.38
CA LEU A 86 8.80 -11.83 10.40
C LEU A 86 9.66 -11.26 11.51
N VAL A 87 10.62 -10.38 11.19
CA VAL A 87 11.54 -9.80 12.18
C VAL A 87 10.80 -8.97 13.24
N PRO A 88 10.01 -7.93 12.89
CA PRO A 88 9.25 -7.19 13.89
C PRO A 88 8.18 -8.03 14.58
N MET A 89 7.60 -9.02 13.89
CA MET A 89 6.60 -9.91 14.49
C MET A 89 7.21 -10.79 15.58
N ILE A 90 8.36 -11.41 15.33
CA ILE A 90 9.08 -12.20 16.34
C ILE A 90 9.48 -11.31 17.51
N LEU A 91 10.01 -10.11 17.24
CA LEU A 91 10.38 -9.16 18.28
C LEU A 91 9.17 -8.78 19.14
N PHE A 92 8.00 -8.54 18.53
CA PHE A 92 6.77 -8.22 19.25
C PHE A 92 6.33 -9.37 20.17
N ILE A 93 6.37 -10.61 19.67
CA ILE A 93 6.03 -11.81 20.47
C ILE A 93 6.95 -11.91 21.69
N LEU A 94 8.26 -11.67 21.50
CA LEU A 94 9.23 -11.69 22.60
C LEU A 94 8.95 -10.59 23.63
N VAL A 95 8.63 -9.37 23.17
CA VAL A 95 8.25 -8.25 24.06
C VAL A 95 7.01 -8.59 24.88
N VAL A 96 5.97 -9.16 24.25
CA VAL A 96 4.73 -9.56 24.95
C VAL A 96 5.03 -10.66 25.97
N ALA A 97 5.82 -11.67 25.62
CA ALA A 97 6.19 -12.77 26.50
C ALA A 97 6.99 -12.28 27.72
N ILE A 98 7.99 -11.42 27.53
CA ILE A 98 8.81 -10.85 28.61
C ILE A 98 7.96 -9.93 29.49
N ALA A 99 7.20 -9.02 28.92
CA ALA A 99 6.35 -8.08 29.67
C ALA A 99 5.30 -8.83 30.50
N GLY A 100 4.70 -9.89 29.95
CA GLY A 100 3.71 -10.71 30.63
C GLY A 100 4.27 -11.60 31.76
N SER A 101 5.60 -11.82 31.78
CA SER A 101 6.27 -12.55 32.87
C SER A 101 6.68 -11.67 34.06
N ILE A 102 6.52 -10.35 33.95
CA ILE A 102 6.93 -9.36 34.94
C ILE A 102 5.68 -8.68 35.50
N ASP A 103 5.44 -8.80 36.81
CA ASP A 103 4.28 -8.19 37.46
C ASP A 103 4.41 -6.67 37.63
N GLY A 104 3.29 -6.00 37.66
CA GLY A 104 3.14 -4.59 38.05
C GLY A 104 3.62 -3.59 36.99
N SER A 105 4.05 -2.43 37.46
CA SER A 105 4.43 -1.29 36.59
C SER A 105 5.67 -1.55 35.73
N VAL A 106 6.56 -2.44 36.15
CA VAL A 106 7.78 -2.80 35.41
C VAL A 106 7.40 -3.56 34.15
N GLY A 107 6.49 -4.54 34.23
CA GLY A 107 5.99 -5.27 33.04
C GLY A 107 5.31 -4.33 32.03
N GLY A 108 4.49 -3.37 32.54
CA GLY A 108 3.91 -2.32 31.70
C GLY A 108 4.94 -1.44 31.00
N ALA A 109 6.02 -1.03 31.70
CA ALA A 109 7.09 -0.24 31.13
C ALA A 109 7.86 -1.02 30.02
N VAL A 110 8.15 -2.31 30.28
CA VAL A 110 8.78 -3.20 29.27
C VAL A 110 7.89 -3.32 28.03
N PHE A 111 6.58 -3.47 28.18
CA PHE A 111 5.64 -3.53 27.06
C PHE A 111 5.66 -2.25 26.23
N ILE A 112 5.60 -1.08 26.88
CA ILE A 112 5.59 0.21 26.17
C ILE A 112 6.91 0.44 25.43
N ILE A 113 8.04 0.29 26.11
CA ILE A 113 9.36 0.54 25.50
C ILE A 113 9.65 -0.49 24.40
N GLY A 114 9.41 -1.76 24.66
CA GLY A 114 9.58 -2.84 23.69
C GLY A 114 8.64 -2.70 22.50
N GLY A 115 7.39 -2.28 22.73
CA GLY A 115 6.42 -1.97 21.68
C GLY A 115 6.89 -0.81 20.78
N LEU A 116 7.44 0.27 21.35
CA LEU A 116 8.02 1.39 20.58
C LEU A 116 9.21 0.94 19.74
N ILE A 117 10.10 0.14 20.30
CA ILE A 117 11.24 -0.41 19.54
C ILE A 117 10.73 -1.29 18.40
N THR A 118 9.80 -2.19 18.67
CA THR A 118 9.19 -3.06 17.64
C THR A 118 8.52 -2.25 16.54
N PHE A 119 7.84 -1.16 16.89
CA PHE A 119 7.20 -0.27 15.92
C PHE A 119 8.25 0.38 14.99
N VAL A 120 9.36 0.89 15.53
CA VAL A 120 10.46 1.46 14.72
C VAL A 120 11.08 0.41 13.81
N VAL A 121 11.36 -0.80 14.34
CA VAL A 121 11.86 -1.93 13.54
C VAL A 121 10.87 -2.30 12.43
N GLY A 122 9.57 -2.26 12.72
CA GLY A 122 8.50 -2.50 11.74
C GLY A 122 8.51 -1.50 10.58
N ILE A 123 8.67 -0.21 10.88
CA ILE A 123 8.78 0.83 9.83
C ILE A 123 10.00 0.57 8.94
N ILE A 124 11.15 0.27 9.53
CA ILE A 124 12.38 -0.02 8.79
C ILE A 124 12.18 -1.27 7.92
N ALA A 125 11.61 -2.34 8.47
CA ALA A 125 11.33 -3.57 7.74
C ALA A 125 10.38 -3.36 6.56
N CYS A 126 9.32 -2.55 6.74
CA CYS A 126 8.41 -2.18 5.65
C CYS A 126 9.13 -1.40 4.55
N LEU A 127 9.95 -0.42 4.90
CA LEU A 127 10.77 0.34 3.94
C LEU A 127 11.72 -0.58 3.16
N MET A 128 12.43 -1.45 3.87
CA MET A 128 13.33 -2.40 3.22
C MET A 128 12.62 -3.39 2.32
N ALA A 129 11.41 -3.83 2.70
CA ALA A 129 10.59 -4.70 1.85
C ALA A 129 10.20 -4.00 0.54
N GLN A 130 9.74 -2.75 0.61
CA GLN A 130 9.34 -1.99 -0.57
C GLN A 130 10.52 -1.73 -1.51
N ILE A 131 11.65 -1.26 -0.98
CA ILE A 131 12.87 -1.04 -1.79
C ILE A 131 13.42 -2.38 -2.30
N GLY A 132 13.29 -3.47 -1.53
CA GLY A 132 13.66 -4.82 -1.95
C GLY A 132 12.82 -5.31 -3.14
N ILE A 133 11.51 -5.02 -3.16
CA ILE A 133 10.64 -5.35 -4.31
C ILE A 133 11.06 -4.52 -5.53
N CYS A 134 11.33 -3.23 -5.38
CA CYS A 134 11.87 -2.40 -6.46
C CYS A 134 13.23 -2.91 -6.95
N HIS A 135 14.10 -3.34 -6.04
CA HIS A 135 15.41 -3.90 -6.40
C HIS A 135 15.29 -5.22 -7.15
N MET A 136 14.33 -6.07 -6.78
CA MET A 136 13.96 -7.27 -7.54
C MET A 136 13.47 -6.88 -8.95
N ALA A 137 12.59 -5.89 -9.06
CA ALA A 137 12.06 -5.42 -10.34
C ALA A 137 13.17 -4.86 -11.24
N TYR A 138 14.07 -4.05 -10.69
CA TYR A 138 15.21 -3.49 -11.41
C TYR A 138 16.21 -4.54 -11.91
N ASN A 139 16.27 -5.70 -11.26
CA ASN A 139 17.14 -6.83 -11.62
C ASN A 139 16.35 -7.96 -12.30
N ASP A 140 15.53 -7.64 -13.29
CA ASP A 140 14.80 -8.60 -14.15
C ASP A 140 13.94 -9.61 -13.38
N GLY A 141 13.37 -9.22 -12.25
CA GLY A 141 12.51 -10.07 -11.42
C GLY A 141 13.23 -11.17 -10.65
N ALA A 142 14.56 -11.05 -10.48
CA ALA A 142 15.38 -12.00 -9.72
C ALA A 142 15.00 -11.98 -8.23
N PHE A 143 14.25 -12.99 -7.77
CA PHE A 143 13.70 -13.08 -6.41
C PHE A 143 14.74 -12.93 -5.29
N SER A 144 15.96 -13.46 -5.51
CA SER A 144 17.06 -13.33 -4.55
C SER A 144 17.47 -11.87 -4.30
N LYS A 145 17.31 -10.99 -5.27
CA LYS A 145 17.64 -9.56 -5.16
C LYS A 145 16.75 -8.81 -4.20
N ALA A 146 15.53 -9.27 -3.97
CA ALA A 146 14.66 -8.71 -2.93
C ALA A 146 15.23 -8.89 -1.50
N PHE A 147 16.18 -9.79 -1.32
CA PHE A 147 16.85 -10.10 -0.04
C PHE A 147 18.34 -9.73 -0.01
N ALA A 148 18.83 -9.03 -1.00
CA ALA A 148 20.20 -8.53 -1.05
C ALA A 148 20.36 -7.32 -0.10
N ILE A 149 20.31 -7.57 1.22
CA ILE A 149 20.26 -6.54 2.27
C ILE A 149 21.37 -5.49 2.14
N SER A 150 22.60 -5.92 1.74
CA SER A 150 23.73 -5.00 1.51
C SER A 150 23.46 -4.03 0.35
N GLU A 151 22.97 -4.55 -0.78
CA GLU A 151 22.64 -3.74 -1.97
C GLU A 151 21.45 -2.81 -1.67
N ILE A 152 20.40 -3.32 -1.03
CA ILE A 152 19.22 -2.54 -0.62
C ILE A 152 19.62 -1.40 0.34
N ARG A 153 20.52 -1.66 1.28
CA ARG A 153 21.02 -0.63 2.19
C ARG A 153 21.85 0.43 1.48
N GLU A 154 22.62 0.06 0.47
CA GLU A 154 23.37 0.98 -0.39
C GLU A 154 22.40 1.89 -1.14
N VAL A 155 21.40 1.34 -1.80
CA VAL A 155 20.30 2.10 -2.43
C VAL A 155 19.65 3.10 -1.47
N LEU A 156 19.31 2.66 -0.25
CA LEU A 156 18.71 3.53 0.77
C LEU A 156 19.66 4.66 1.21
N ASN A 157 20.97 4.41 1.22
CA ASN A 157 21.98 5.43 1.53
C ASN A 157 22.13 6.45 0.38
N ASP A 158 22.10 5.98 -0.87
CA ASP A 158 22.24 6.82 -2.07
C ASP A 158 21.03 7.75 -2.25
N ILE A 159 19.83 7.23 -2.09
CA ILE A 159 18.60 8.04 -2.07
C ILE A 159 18.58 8.97 -0.84
N GLY A 160 19.03 8.48 0.31
CA GLY A 160 18.98 9.09 1.63
C GLY A 160 17.81 8.60 2.47
N TRP A 161 18.09 7.99 3.62
CA TRP A 161 17.10 7.43 4.54
C TRP A 161 15.97 8.39 4.91
N LEU A 162 16.29 9.67 5.13
CA LEU A 162 15.27 10.67 5.46
C LEU A 162 14.31 10.92 4.29
N LYS A 163 14.82 10.93 3.05
CA LYS A 163 13.98 11.08 1.87
C LYS A 163 13.05 9.87 1.69
N CYS A 164 13.57 8.64 1.86
CA CYS A 164 12.76 7.42 1.79
C CYS A 164 11.66 7.45 2.86
N LEU A 165 12.02 7.76 4.11
CA LEU A 165 11.07 7.81 5.22
C LEU A 165 10.00 8.89 5.03
N THR A 166 10.39 10.09 4.61
CA THR A 166 9.45 11.20 4.37
C THR A 166 8.54 10.93 3.18
N THR A 167 9.05 10.31 2.12
CA THR A 167 8.21 9.90 0.98
C THR A 167 7.22 8.81 1.40
N TYR A 168 7.67 7.80 2.13
CA TYR A 168 6.78 6.74 2.61
C TYR A 168 5.71 7.26 3.58
N ALA A 169 6.09 8.13 4.51
CA ALA A 169 5.14 8.79 5.40
C ALA A 169 4.14 9.66 4.63
N GLY A 170 4.61 10.40 3.62
CA GLY A 170 3.75 11.18 2.74
C GLY A 170 2.74 10.33 1.97
N LEU A 171 3.15 9.16 1.46
CA LEU A 171 2.23 8.21 0.81
C LEU A 171 1.13 7.75 1.76
N ILE A 172 1.48 7.40 2.99
CA ILE A 172 0.50 7.00 4.01
C ILE A 172 -0.49 8.14 4.28
N ILE A 173 0.01 9.36 4.49
CA ILE A 173 -0.82 10.53 4.76
C ILE A 173 -1.75 10.84 3.58
N ILE A 174 -1.24 10.85 2.35
CA ILE A 174 -2.05 11.09 1.13
C ILE A 174 -3.13 10.02 1.00
N THR A 175 -2.76 8.75 1.15
CA THR A 175 -3.69 7.61 1.08
C THR A 175 -4.81 7.74 2.12
N LEU A 176 -4.47 8.11 3.36
CA LEU A 176 -5.45 8.33 4.42
C LEU A 176 -6.36 9.52 4.12
N ILE A 177 -5.81 10.66 3.71
CA ILE A 177 -6.58 11.86 3.39
C ILE A 177 -7.57 11.58 2.26
N LEU A 178 -7.14 10.95 1.17
CA LEU A 178 -8.00 10.63 0.03
C LEU A 178 -9.11 9.64 0.42
N SER A 179 -8.77 8.59 1.14
CA SER A 179 -9.75 7.60 1.62
C SER A 179 -10.76 8.23 2.57
N CYS A 180 -10.30 9.05 3.51
CA CYS A 180 -11.17 9.76 4.45
C CYS A 180 -12.06 10.79 3.73
N ALA A 181 -11.53 11.53 2.74
CA ALA A 181 -12.28 12.51 1.99
C ALA A 181 -13.44 11.87 1.21
N VAL A 182 -13.17 10.78 0.49
CA VAL A 182 -14.21 10.04 -0.24
C VAL A 182 -15.28 9.50 0.71
N THR A 183 -14.86 8.86 1.80
CA THR A 183 -15.76 8.33 2.82
C THR A 183 -16.62 9.45 3.46
N ALA A 184 -16.03 10.60 3.76
CA ALA A 184 -16.73 11.74 4.33
C ALA A 184 -17.76 12.32 3.35
N ILE A 185 -17.41 12.49 2.06
CA ILE A 185 -18.31 12.99 1.04
C ILE A 185 -19.53 12.08 0.91
N ILE A 186 -19.33 10.78 0.74
CA ILE A 186 -20.41 9.80 0.64
C ILE A 186 -21.24 9.78 1.93
N GLY A 187 -20.56 9.78 3.09
CA GLY A 187 -21.21 9.83 4.40
C GLY A 187 -22.11 11.04 4.58
N ILE A 188 -21.65 12.23 4.22
CA ILE A 188 -22.45 13.48 4.28
C ILE A 188 -23.67 13.36 3.37
N ILE A 189 -23.52 12.92 2.11
CA ILE A 189 -24.62 12.77 1.17
C ILE A 189 -25.71 11.86 1.74
N PHE A 190 -25.32 10.66 2.21
CA PHE A 190 -26.29 9.69 2.73
C PHE A 190 -26.85 10.08 4.11
N THR A 191 -26.12 10.86 4.91
CA THR A 191 -26.64 11.44 6.15
C THR A 191 -27.75 12.45 5.83
N VAL A 192 -27.53 13.38 4.91
CA VAL A 192 -28.54 14.35 4.49
C VAL A 192 -29.76 13.63 3.91
N LEU A 193 -29.55 12.67 3.01
CA LEU A 193 -30.66 11.88 2.43
C LEU A 193 -31.41 11.07 3.48
N GLY A 194 -30.72 10.50 4.48
CA GLY A 194 -31.34 9.75 5.57
C GLY A 194 -32.21 10.62 6.48
N ILE A 195 -31.71 11.82 6.84
CA ILE A 195 -32.46 12.77 7.67
C ILE A 195 -33.68 13.28 6.90
N THR A 196 -33.50 13.79 5.67
CA THR A 196 -34.61 14.34 4.88
C THR A 196 -35.63 13.27 4.49
N GLY A 197 -35.16 12.07 4.10
CA GLY A 197 -36.02 10.93 3.79
C GLY A 197 -36.84 10.49 5.01
N GLY A 198 -36.21 10.44 6.18
CA GLY A 198 -36.88 10.11 7.44
C GLY A 198 -37.99 11.11 7.80
N MET A 199 -37.75 12.42 7.56
CA MET A 199 -38.78 13.46 7.75
C MET A 199 -39.96 13.28 6.78
N LEU A 200 -39.74 12.69 5.61
CA LEU A 200 -40.75 12.39 4.60
C LEU A 200 -41.38 11.01 4.75
N GLY A 201 -41.08 10.29 5.83
CA GLY A 201 -41.63 8.96 6.14
C GLY A 201 -40.89 7.79 5.49
N ALA A 202 -39.71 8.03 4.88
CA ALA A 202 -38.86 6.95 4.39
C ALA A 202 -38.09 6.26 5.49
N ASN A 203 -37.60 5.04 5.24
CA ASN A 203 -36.75 4.30 6.18
C ASN A 203 -35.33 4.89 6.21
N ALA A 204 -35.08 5.84 7.13
CA ALA A 204 -33.78 6.46 7.32
C ALA A 204 -32.66 5.43 7.56
N GLY A 205 -32.91 4.37 8.34
CA GLY A 205 -31.94 3.29 8.60
C GLY A 205 -31.54 2.57 7.31
N GLY A 206 -32.47 2.29 6.41
CA GLY A 206 -32.19 1.68 5.10
C GLY A 206 -31.33 2.60 4.22
N ILE A 207 -31.54 3.92 4.27
CA ILE A 207 -30.74 4.90 3.52
C ILE A 207 -29.28 4.92 4.02
N PHE A 208 -29.06 4.86 5.34
CA PHE A 208 -27.70 4.77 5.89
C PHE A 208 -26.98 3.47 5.52
N VAL A 209 -27.69 2.34 5.58
CA VAL A 209 -27.14 1.03 5.14
C VAL A 209 -26.74 1.08 3.66
N LEU A 210 -27.58 1.67 2.81
CA LEU A 210 -27.28 1.87 1.38
C LEU A 210 -26.04 2.76 1.19
N GLY A 211 -25.91 3.83 1.98
CA GLY A 211 -24.73 4.70 1.96
C GLY A 211 -23.46 3.97 2.31
N THR A 212 -23.48 3.13 3.35
CA THR A 212 -22.33 2.31 3.73
C THR A 212 -21.96 1.30 2.63
N PHE A 213 -22.95 0.67 2.01
CA PHE A 213 -22.75 -0.26 0.90
C PHE A 213 -22.11 0.44 -0.32
N ILE A 214 -22.65 1.61 -0.71
CA ILE A 214 -22.11 2.40 -1.83
C ILE A 214 -20.67 2.88 -1.52
N ASN A 215 -20.42 3.32 -0.27
CA ASN A 215 -19.07 3.70 0.14
C ASN A 215 -18.08 2.53 0.00
N SER A 216 -18.48 1.33 0.41
CA SER A 216 -17.65 0.13 0.26
C SER A 216 -17.37 -0.19 -1.21
N LEU A 217 -18.39 -0.10 -2.07
CA LEU A 217 -18.23 -0.31 -3.51
C LEU A 217 -17.29 0.73 -4.13
N VAL A 218 -17.48 2.02 -3.85
CA VAL A 218 -16.61 3.08 -4.38
C VAL A 218 -15.17 2.90 -3.91
N THR A 219 -14.99 2.56 -2.64
CA THR A 219 -13.66 2.31 -2.08
C THR A 219 -12.98 1.11 -2.74
N MET A 220 -13.68 0.00 -2.93
CA MET A 220 -13.10 -1.21 -3.53
C MET A 220 -12.88 -1.08 -5.03
N PHE A 221 -13.80 -0.41 -5.75
CA PHE A 221 -13.79 -0.36 -7.22
C PHE A 221 -12.94 0.77 -7.79
N ILE A 222 -12.85 1.90 -7.08
CA ILE A 222 -12.22 3.12 -7.60
C ILE A 222 -11.03 3.51 -6.74
N VAL A 223 -11.27 3.76 -5.44
CA VAL A 223 -10.25 4.33 -4.56
C VAL A 223 -9.10 3.35 -4.33
N GLY A 224 -9.40 2.09 -4.05
CA GLY A 224 -8.40 1.04 -3.80
C GLY A 224 -7.47 0.82 -5.00
N PRO A 225 -8.00 0.53 -6.21
CA PRO A 225 -7.19 0.41 -7.42
C PRO A 225 -6.35 1.64 -7.72
N TYR A 226 -6.96 2.82 -7.65
CA TYR A 226 -6.26 4.08 -7.88
C TYR A 226 -5.10 4.28 -6.91
N LEU A 227 -5.34 4.11 -5.61
CA LEU A 227 -4.31 4.26 -4.58
C LEU A 227 -3.25 3.16 -4.64
N SER A 228 -3.61 1.96 -5.07
CA SER A 228 -2.65 0.88 -5.31
C SER A 228 -1.63 1.28 -6.37
N ILE A 229 -2.10 1.74 -7.55
CA ILE A 229 -1.24 2.20 -8.64
C ILE A 229 -0.42 3.43 -8.19
N PHE A 230 -1.05 4.38 -7.51
CA PHE A 230 -0.40 5.58 -6.98
C PHE A 230 0.77 5.24 -6.04
N ASN A 231 0.56 4.35 -5.10
CA ASN A 231 1.58 3.96 -4.13
C ASN A 231 2.74 3.20 -4.82
N THR A 232 2.44 2.22 -5.65
CA THR A 232 3.46 1.41 -6.34
C THR A 232 4.28 2.25 -7.32
N ARG A 233 3.63 3.12 -8.12
CA ARG A 233 4.32 4.06 -9.01
C ARG A 233 5.24 4.99 -8.23
N SER A 234 4.76 5.56 -7.11
CA SER A 234 5.56 6.47 -6.28
C SER A 234 6.79 5.82 -5.69
N ILE A 235 6.67 4.57 -5.23
CA ILE A 235 7.79 3.82 -4.64
C ILE A 235 8.81 3.45 -5.72
N GLY A 236 8.36 2.98 -6.88
CA GLY A 236 9.24 2.70 -8.02
C GLY A 236 10.01 3.94 -8.49
N LEU A 237 9.35 5.11 -8.61
CA LEU A 237 10.02 6.37 -8.94
C LEU A 237 10.96 6.86 -7.83
N LEU A 238 10.66 6.60 -6.57
CA LEU A 238 11.59 6.88 -5.48
C LEU A 238 12.89 6.08 -5.64
N TYR A 239 12.78 4.82 -6.05
CA TYR A 239 13.94 3.96 -6.28
C TYR A 239 14.87 4.51 -7.38
N THR A 240 14.34 5.15 -8.43
CA THR A 240 15.18 5.75 -9.50
C THR A 240 16.03 6.94 -9.03
N MET A 241 15.78 7.48 -7.83
CA MET A 241 16.56 8.61 -7.31
C MET A 241 17.98 8.26 -6.83
N GLN A 242 18.37 6.99 -6.86
CA GLN A 242 19.74 6.54 -6.60
C GLN A 242 20.67 6.72 -7.81
N ILE A 243 20.09 6.87 -9.01
CA ILE A 243 20.78 7.01 -10.30
C ILE A 243 20.92 8.50 -10.63
#